data_656c0cd7c510c84a55809b7b219148c2
#
_entry.id   656c0cd7c510c84a55809b7b219148c2
#
_cell.length_a   1.000
_cell.length_b   1.000
_cell.length_c   1.000
_cell.angle_alpha   90.00
_cell.angle_beta   90.00
_cell.angle_gamma   90.00
#
_symmetry.space_group_name_H-M   'P 1'
#
loop_
_entity.id
_entity.type
_entity.pdbx_description
1 polymer ?
#
loop_
_entity_poly.entity_id
_entity_poly.type
_entity_poly.pdbx_seq_one_letter_code
_entity_poly.pdbx_strand_id
1 'polypeptide(L)'
;MSRDVLTPYPGLATSVGYYFSAMEEVREQLRNAVKDMDVQPLGRTAFRGAHSIGALVLHIGEAEWWWMQCNVAGHRLTEQDQQAACWDVLDEPDAFLAKGYTAEFCLAELDKIRNQTRGILVGLTENDLERIITFERHGEMRDHSLRWILHHLIDHEAQHKGQILMLKRIMALN
;
A
#
# COMPACT_ATOMS: atom_id res chain seq x y z
N MET A 1 -9.16 -0.79 -31.70
CA MET A 1 -8.00 -0.27 -30.95
C MET A 1 -8.47 -0.02 -29.54
N SER A 2 -7.94 -0.74 -28.54
CA SER A 2 -8.16 -0.37 -27.14
C SER A 2 -7.34 0.90 -26.87
N ARG A 3 -7.89 1.83 -26.12
CA ARG A 3 -7.22 3.07 -25.71
C ARG A 3 -7.27 3.13 -24.20
N ASP A 4 -6.11 3.00 -23.57
CA ASP A 4 -6.00 3.17 -22.14
C ASP A 4 -5.99 4.67 -21.82
N VAL A 5 -6.97 5.11 -21.04
CA VAL A 5 -7.12 6.52 -20.64
C VAL A 5 -7.35 6.55 -19.13
N LEU A 6 -6.43 7.16 -18.42
CA LEU A 6 -6.65 7.46 -17.01
C LEU A 6 -7.70 8.57 -16.91
N THR A 7 -8.78 8.30 -16.18
CA THR A 7 -9.84 9.26 -15.88
C THR A 7 -9.95 9.50 -14.38
N PRO A 8 -10.42 10.67 -13.94
CA PRO A 8 -10.56 10.93 -12.52
C PRO A 8 -11.62 10.01 -11.91
N TYR A 9 -11.35 9.50 -10.69
CA TYR A 9 -12.28 8.64 -9.97
C TYR A 9 -13.58 9.37 -9.66
N PRO A 10 -14.76 8.79 -9.97
CA PRO A 10 -16.05 9.44 -9.76
C PRO A 10 -16.30 9.80 -8.30
N GLY A 11 -16.86 10.99 -8.05
CA GLY A 11 -17.20 11.45 -6.70
C GLY A 11 -16.05 12.11 -5.93
N LEU A 12 -14.89 12.26 -6.54
CA LEU A 12 -13.76 13.04 -6.03
C LEU A 12 -13.53 14.30 -6.87
N ALA A 13 -12.90 15.34 -6.31
CA ALA A 13 -12.42 16.48 -7.07
C ALA A 13 -11.44 16.01 -8.17
N THR A 14 -11.40 16.68 -9.31
CA THR A 14 -10.74 16.16 -10.51
C THR A 14 -9.29 15.71 -10.29
N SER A 15 -8.44 16.57 -9.73
CA SER A 15 -7.03 16.20 -9.50
C SER A 15 -6.87 15.14 -8.40
N VAL A 16 -7.67 15.21 -7.33
CA VAL A 16 -7.71 14.16 -6.29
C VAL A 16 -8.13 12.83 -6.91
N GLY A 17 -9.15 12.85 -7.78
CA GLY A 17 -9.63 11.69 -8.51
C GLY A 17 -8.58 11.06 -9.43
N TYR A 18 -7.73 11.87 -10.08
CA TYR A 18 -6.62 11.34 -10.88
C TYR A 18 -5.58 10.61 -10.03
N TYR A 19 -5.20 11.16 -8.85
CA TYR A 19 -4.31 10.45 -7.94
C TYR A 19 -4.91 9.13 -7.48
N PHE A 20 -6.18 9.13 -7.08
CA PHE A 20 -6.84 7.91 -6.63
C PHE A 20 -6.96 6.87 -7.75
N SER A 21 -7.30 7.27 -8.97
CA SER A 21 -7.33 6.36 -10.13
C SER A 21 -5.96 5.76 -10.45
N ALA A 22 -4.88 6.54 -10.32
CA ALA A 22 -3.53 6.03 -10.49
C ALA A 22 -3.14 5.02 -9.38
N MET A 23 -3.56 5.27 -8.13
CA MET A 23 -3.42 4.31 -7.03
C MET A 23 -4.17 3.00 -7.32
N GLU A 24 -5.40 3.09 -7.86
CA GLU A 24 -6.21 1.91 -8.23
C GLU A 24 -5.58 1.11 -9.39
N GLU A 25 -5.01 1.80 -10.38
CA GLU A 25 -4.32 1.13 -11.50
C GLU A 25 -3.12 0.30 -11.01
N VAL A 26 -2.27 0.87 -10.15
CA VAL A 26 -1.13 0.15 -9.58
C VAL A 26 -1.59 -1.02 -8.70
N ARG A 27 -2.65 -0.83 -7.90
CA ARG A 27 -3.25 -1.85 -7.06
C ARG A 27 -3.80 -3.02 -7.88
N GLU A 28 -4.47 -2.75 -8.99
CA GLU A 28 -5.00 -3.81 -9.86
C GLU A 28 -3.86 -4.63 -10.49
N GLN A 29 -2.76 -3.98 -10.87
CA GLN A 29 -1.57 -4.67 -11.36
C GLN A 29 -0.94 -5.55 -10.27
N LEU A 30 -0.86 -5.07 -9.02
CA LEU A 30 -0.40 -5.83 -7.86
C LEU A 30 -1.32 -7.03 -7.59
N ARG A 31 -2.64 -6.82 -7.56
CA ARG A 31 -3.65 -7.87 -7.39
C ARG A 31 -3.46 -8.99 -8.39
N ASN A 32 -3.33 -8.64 -9.67
CA ASN A 32 -3.09 -9.61 -10.75
C ASN A 32 -1.76 -10.35 -10.61
N ALA A 33 -0.76 -9.76 -9.96
CA ALA A 33 0.51 -10.42 -9.70
C ALA A 33 0.43 -11.49 -8.59
N VAL A 34 -0.48 -11.35 -7.60
CA VAL A 34 -0.45 -12.19 -6.38
C VAL A 34 -1.71 -13.02 -6.12
N LYS A 35 -2.86 -12.70 -6.73
CA LYS A 35 -4.18 -13.31 -6.41
C LYS A 35 -4.22 -14.83 -6.48
N ASP A 36 -3.44 -15.45 -7.37
CA ASP A 36 -3.42 -16.90 -7.59
C ASP A 36 -2.20 -17.58 -6.92
N MET A 37 -1.53 -16.89 -5.99
CA MET A 37 -0.38 -17.45 -5.30
C MET A 37 -0.80 -18.29 -4.11
N ASP A 38 -0.23 -19.50 -4.00
CA ASP A 38 -0.34 -20.33 -2.81
C ASP A 38 0.41 -19.73 -1.61
N VAL A 39 0.04 -20.16 -0.41
CA VAL A 39 0.63 -19.68 0.86
C VAL A 39 2.16 -19.86 0.90
N GLN A 40 2.66 -21.01 0.44
CA GLN A 40 4.10 -21.31 0.48
C GLN A 40 4.95 -20.36 -0.39
N PRO A 41 4.69 -20.18 -1.70
CA PRO A 41 5.43 -19.21 -2.51
C PRO A 41 5.17 -17.75 -2.08
N LEU A 42 4.00 -17.45 -1.50
CA LEU A 42 3.68 -16.12 -1.00
C LEU A 42 4.50 -15.76 0.25
N GLY A 43 4.71 -16.70 1.16
CA GLY A 43 5.40 -16.49 2.44
C GLY A 43 6.88 -16.85 2.45
N ARG A 44 7.38 -17.62 1.46
CA ARG A 44 8.79 -18.01 1.40
C ARG A 44 9.66 -16.86 0.92
N THR A 45 10.83 -16.68 1.54
CA THR A 45 11.87 -15.77 1.05
C THR A 45 12.61 -16.37 -0.14
N ALA A 46 12.89 -15.60 -1.17
CA ALA A 46 13.57 -16.07 -2.38
C ALA A 46 15.08 -16.33 -2.15
N PHE A 47 15.67 -15.57 -1.21
CA PHE A 47 17.07 -15.68 -0.78
C PHE A 47 17.24 -15.07 0.62
N ARG A 48 18.38 -15.33 1.25
CA ARG A 48 18.68 -14.80 2.58
C ARG A 48 18.66 -13.27 2.58
N GLY A 49 17.86 -12.67 3.47
CA GLY A 49 17.70 -11.22 3.61
C GLY A 49 16.67 -10.61 2.67
N ALA A 50 15.98 -11.40 1.84
CA ALA A 50 14.82 -10.92 1.11
C ALA A 50 13.57 -10.94 2.00
N HIS A 51 12.66 -10.00 1.79
CA HIS A 51 11.30 -10.10 2.31
C HIS A 51 10.52 -11.14 1.50
N SER A 52 9.51 -11.75 2.13
CA SER A 52 8.55 -12.56 1.40
C SER A 52 7.61 -11.67 0.56
N ILE A 53 7.00 -12.23 -0.48
CA ILE A 53 6.04 -11.51 -1.32
C ILE A 53 4.85 -11.05 -0.47
N GLY A 54 4.31 -11.92 0.39
CA GLY A 54 3.19 -11.59 1.24
C GLY A 54 3.49 -10.48 2.25
N ALA A 55 4.69 -10.47 2.83
CA ALA A 55 5.13 -9.40 3.71
C ALA A 55 5.20 -8.05 2.98
N LEU A 56 5.72 -8.02 1.75
CA LEU A 56 5.73 -6.81 0.93
C LEU A 56 4.31 -6.33 0.59
N VAL A 57 3.38 -7.24 0.30
CA VAL A 57 1.97 -6.91 0.04
C VAL A 57 1.36 -6.24 1.27
N LEU A 58 1.52 -6.81 2.46
CA LEU A 58 0.97 -6.23 3.70
C LEU A 58 1.65 -4.88 4.04
N HIS A 59 2.96 -4.76 3.81
CA HIS A 59 3.70 -3.50 4.00
C HIS A 59 3.19 -2.35 3.10
N ILE A 60 2.78 -2.65 1.86
CA ILE A 60 2.12 -1.64 0.99
C ILE A 60 0.87 -1.08 1.67
N GLY A 61 0.04 -1.94 2.26
CA GLY A 61 -1.14 -1.51 3.02
C GLY A 61 -0.79 -0.71 4.26
N GLU A 62 0.19 -1.18 5.03
CA GLU A 62 0.70 -0.48 6.22
C GLU A 62 1.14 0.95 5.90
N ALA A 63 1.95 1.12 4.85
CA ALA A 63 2.43 2.43 4.44
C ALA A 63 1.26 3.35 4.03
N GLU A 64 0.30 2.84 3.25
CA GLU A 64 -0.90 3.61 2.88
C GLU A 64 -1.70 4.01 4.12
N TRP A 65 -1.94 3.07 5.05
CA TRP A 65 -2.68 3.32 6.28
C TRP A 65 -1.98 4.38 7.14
N TRP A 66 -0.66 4.24 7.37
CA TRP A 66 0.10 5.19 8.17
C TRP A 66 0.07 6.60 7.57
N TRP A 67 0.28 6.72 6.26
CA TRP A 67 0.24 8.02 5.60
C TRP A 67 -1.15 8.66 5.66
N MET A 68 -2.18 7.90 5.32
CA MET A 68 -3.52 8.46 5.17
C MET A 68 -4.25 8.61 6.50
N GLN A 69 -4.20 7.60 7.38
CA GLN A 69 -4.89 7.68 8.66
C GLN A 69 -4.11 8.52 9.67
N CYS A 70 -2.83 8.22 9.92
CA CYS A 70 -2.09 8.93 10.96
C CYS A 70 -1.70 10.34 10.54
N ASN A 71 -1.15 10.52 9.33
CA ASN A 71 -0.60 11.82 8.95
C ASN A 71 -1.61 12.74 8.27
N VAL A 72 -2.45 12.23 7.36
CA VAL A 72 -3.43 13.08 6.66
C VAL A 72 -4.68 13.31 7.47
N ALA A 73 -5.26 12.27 8.08
CA ALA A 73 -6.47 12.36 8.89
C ALA A 73 -6.21 12.65 10.37
N GLY A 74 -4.95 12.58 10.84
CA GLY A 74 -4.59 12.88 12.22
C GLY A 74 -4.99 11.81 13.25
N HIS A 75 -5.23 10.55 12.78
CA HIS A 75 -5.52 9.45 13.68
C HIS A 75 -4.31 9.13 14.55
N ARG A 76 -4.52 9.04 15.86
CA ARG A 76 -3.48 8.60 16.80
C ARG A 76 -3.46 7.11 16.89
N LEU A 77 -2.29 6.52 16.65
CA LEU A 77 -2.08 5.08 16.77
C LEU A 77 -2.46 4.60 18.17
N THR A 78 -3.37 3.63 18.25
CA THR A 78 -3.84 3.01 19.49
C THR A 78 -3.26 1.60 19.66
N GLU A 79 -3.35 1.06 20.89
CA GLU A 79 -3.01 -0.35 21.12
C GLU A 79 -3.88 -1.31 20.29
N GLN A 80 -5.15 -0.95 20.07
CA GLN A 80 -6.06 -1.74 19.23
C GLN A 80 -5.62 -1.76 17.76
N ASP A 81 -5.13 -0.64 17.24
CA ASP A 81 -4.56 -0.57 15.89
C ASP A 81 -3.35 -1.49 15.78
N GLN A 82 -2.45 -1.45 16.78
CA GLN A 82 -1.25 -2.30 16.81
C GLN A 82 -1.60 -3.79 16.88
N GLN A 83 -2.61 -4.17 17.66
CA GLN A 83 -3.05 -5.56 17.77
C GLN A 83 -3.73 -6.07 16.49
N ALA A 84 -4.43 -5.18 15.76
CA ALA A 84 -5.08 -5.51 14.50
C ALA A 84 -4.13 -5.50 13.30
N ALA A 85 -2.95 -4.92 13.45
CA ALA A 85 -1.99 -4.74 12.38
C ALA A 85 -1.23 -6.03 12.04
N CYS A 86 -0.80 -6.11 10.77
CA CYS A 86 0.04 -7.19 10.26
C CYS A 86 1.49 -6.73 10.04
N TRP A 87 1.92 -5.67 10.73
CA TRP A 87 3.16 -4.94 10.43
C TRP A 87 4.44 -5.70 10.81
N ASP A 88 4.36 -6.56 11.80
CA ASP A 88 5.46 -7.39 12.29
C ASP A 88 6.03 -8.36 11.24
N VAL A 89 5.23 -8.73 10.22
CA VAL A 89 5.64 -9.72 9.22
C VAL A 89 6.74 -9.24 8.26
N LEU A 90 6.98 -7.94 8.16
CA LEU A 90 8.06 -7.42 7.32
C LEU A 90 9.43 -7.64 7.97
N ASP A 91 9.52 -7.43 9.28
CA ASP A 91 10.76 -7.52 10.05
C ASP A 91 11.07 -8.97 10.47
N GLU A 92 10.07 -9.84 10.55
CA GLU A 92 10.19 -11.24 10.94
C GLU A 92 9.90 -12.18 9.75
N PRO A 93 10.94 -12.64 9.02
CA PRO A 93 10.79 -13.40 7.77
C PRO A 93 9.89 -14.65 7.87
N ASP A 94 9.90 -15.32 9.04
CA ASP A 94 9.12 -16.55 9.25
C ASP A 94 7.70 -16.28 9.79
N ALA A 95 7.41 -15.06 10.24
CA ALA A 95 6.14 -14.72 10.85
C ALA A 95 4.96 -14.86 9.87
N PHE A 96 5.15 -14.51 8.61
CA PHE A 96 4.11 -14.61 7.59
C PHE A 96 3.63 -16.05 7.42
N LEU A 97 4.53 -17.01 7.26
CA LEU A 97 4.18 -18.43 7.14
C LEU A 97 3.54 -18.98 8.42
N ALA A 98 4.06 -18.57 9.59
CA ALA A 98 3.51 -19.00 10.87
C ALA A 98 2.05 -18.53 11.07
N LYS A 99 1.69 -17.36 10.55
CA LYS A 99 0.32 -16.83 10.58
C LYS A 99 -0.60 -17.45 9.53
N GLY A 100 -0.06 -18.12 8.51
CA GLY A 100 -0.84 -18.80 7.48
C GLY A 100 -1.65 -17.86 6.57
N TYR A 101 -1.19 -16.64 6.39
CA TYR A 101 -1.87 -15.65 5.57
C TYR A 101 -1.94 -16.08 4.10
N THR A 102 -3.13 -15.99 3.50
CA THR A 102 -3.39 -16.28 2.09
C THR A 102 -3.28 -15.01 1.25
N ALA A 103 -3.17 -15.17 -0.08
CA ALA A 103 -3.26 -14.04 -1.01
C ALA A 103 -4.60 -13.30 -0.88
N GLU A 104 -5.71 -14.04 -0.70
CA GLU A 104 -7.04 -13.46 -0.48
C GLU A 104 -7.06 -12.60 0.79
N PHE A 105 -6.52 -13.08 1.91
CA PHE A 105 -6.42 -12.31 3.15
C PHE A 105 -5.62 -11.02 2.93
N CYS A 106 -4.43 -11.11 2.34
CA CYS A 106 -3.59 -9.94 2.09
C CYS A 106 -4.29 -8.90 1.21
N LEU A 107 -4.95 -9.35 0.14
CA LEU A 107 -5.68 -8.45 -0.75
C LEU A 107 -6.90 -7.82 -0.09
N ALA A 108 -7.61 -8.56 0.77
CA ALA A 108 -8.74 -8.03 1.54
C ALA A 108 -8.30 -6.93 2.53
N GLU A 109 -7.15 -7.09 3.20
CA GLU A 109 -6.58 -6.04 4.06
C GLU A 109 -6.20 -4.79 3.26
N LEU A 110 -5.61 -4.96 2.09
CA LEU A 110 -5.33 -3.83 1.20
C LEU A 110 -6.60 -3.10 0.76
N ASP A 111 -7.67 -3.84 0.43
CA ASP A 111 -8.95 -3.27 0.00
C ASP A 111 -9.63 -2.49 1.13
N LYS A 112 -9.57 -3.03 2.35
CA LYS A 112 -10.06 -2.35 3.56
C LYS A 112 -9.35 -0.99 3.75
N ILE A 113 -8.03 -0.97 3.68
CA ILE A 113 -7.22 0.25 3.81
C ILE A 113 -7.53 1.23 2.68
N ARG A 114 -7.60 0.78 1.43
CA ARG A 114 -7.91 1.61 0.27
C ARG A 114 -9.31 2.24 0.38
N ASN A 115 -10.29 1.53 0.91
CA ASN A 115 -11.62 2.09 1.16
C ASN A 115 -11.58 3.18 2.25
N GLN A 116 -10.75 3.02 3.28
CA GLN A 116 -10.52 4.07 4.28
C GLN A 116 -9.85 5.30 3.65
N THR A 117 -8.81 5.11 2.84
CA THR A 117 -8.17 6.18 2.05
C THR A 117 -9.18 6.93 1.20
N ARG A 118 -10.03 6.23 0.46
CA ARG A 118 -11.09 6.83 -0.32
C ARG A 118 -12.02 7.69 0.54
N GLY A 119 -12.40 7.20 1.73
CA GLY A 119 -13.23 7.95 2.68
C GLY A 119 -12.59 9.28 3.11
N ILE A 120 -11.26 9.31 3.30
CA ILE A 120 -10.53 10.55 3.61
C ILE A 120 -10.54 11.52 2.41
N LEU A 121 -10.41 10.99 1.18
CA LEU A 121 -10.34 11.81 -0.02
C LEU A 121 -11.69 12.39 -0.45
N VAL A 122 -12.81 11.79 -0.01
CA VAL A 122 -14.15 12.34 -0.24
C VAL A 122 -14.29 13.69 0.49
N GLY A 123 -14.68 14.72 -0.26
CA GLY A 123 -14.83 16.08 0.29
C GLY A 123 -13.58 16.93 0.23
N LEU A 124 -12.42 16.40 -0.14
CA LEU A 124 -11.24 17.20 -0.44
C LEU A 124 -11.41 17.93 -1.78
N THR A 125 -10.87 19.13 -1.82
CA THR A 125 -10.84 20.01 -3.00
C THR A 125 -9.47 20.02 -3.65
N GLU A 126 -9.35 20.67 -4.82
CA GLU A 126 -8.06 20.89 -5.49
C GLU A 126 -7.06 21.63 -4.60
N ASN A 127 -7.55 22.59 -3.78
CA ASN A 127 -6.69 23.39 -2.91
C ASN A 127 -6.12 22.57 -1.74
N ASP A 128 -6.82 21.52 -1.29
CA ASP A 128 -6.34 20.65 -0.22
C ASP A 128 -5.08 19.87 -0.62
N LEU A 129 -4.83 19.69 -1.91
CA LEU A 129 -3.60 19.05 -2.40
C LEU A 129 -2.32 19.81 -2.02
N GLU A 130 -2.42 21.12 -1.81
CA GLU A 130 -1.29 21.97 -1.39
C GLU A 130 -1.17 22.08 0.14
N ARG A 131 -2.09 21.49 0.90
CA ARG A 131 -2.03 21.48 2.36
C ARG A 131 -0.76 20.79 2.83
N ILE A 132 0.02 21.46 3.68
CA ILE A 132 1.22 20.91 4.29
C ILE A 132 0.83 20.04 5.49
N ILE A 133 1.37 18.84 5.53
CA ILE A 133 1.26 17.86 6.59
C ILE A 133 2.61 17.78 7.28
N THR A 134 2.67 18.21 8.53
CA THR A 134 3.89 18.18 9.35
C THR A 134 3.84 16.97 10.28
N PHE A 135 4.87 16.16 10.31
CA PHE A 135 4.98 14.98 11.18
C PHE A 135 6.43 14.74 11.60
N GLU A 136 6.60 14.02 12.70
CA GLU A 136 7.92 13.61 13.17
C GLU A 136 8.28 12.22 12.60
N ARG A 137 9.50 12.10 12.08
CA ARG A 137 10.07 10.81 11.65
C ARG A 137 11.54 10.73 12.04
N HIS A 138 11.88 9.72 12.83
CA HIS A 138 13.25 9.49 13.35
C HIS A 138 13.83 10.71 14.11
N GLY A 139 12.99 11.41 14.89
CA GLY A 139 13.39 12.59 15.65
C GLY A 139 13.49 13.89 14.84
N GLU A 140 13.13 13.88 13.56
CA GLU A 140 13.13 15.04 12.68
C GLU A 140 11.71 15.41 12.26
N MET A 141 11.39 16.71 12.34
CA MET A 141 10.15 17.25 11.78
C MET A 141 10.26 17.30 10.25
N ARG A 142 9.23 16.82 9.56
CA ARG A 142 9.16 16.81 8.10
C ARG A 142 7.85 17.37 7.61
N ASP A 143 7.93 18.10 6.52
CA ASP A 143 6.80 18.72 5.84
C ASP A 143 6.59 18.12 4.46
N HIS A 144 5.40 17.64 4.18
CA HIS A 144 5.00 17.16 2.86
C HIS A 144 3.64 17.74 2.48
N SER A 145 3.47 18.14 1.22
CA SER A 145 2.12 18.44 0.74
C SER A 145 1.29 17.17 0.58
N LEU A 146 -0.03 17.28 0.70
CA LEU A 146 -0.91 16.14 0.43
C LEU A 146 -0.69 15.58 -1.00
N ARG A 147 -0.43 16.46 -1.97
CA ARG A 147 -0.06 16.08 -3.34
C ARG A 147 1.16 15.16 -3.37
N TRP A 148 2.21 15.51 -2.62
CA TRP A 148 3.41 14.69 -2.52
C TRP A 148 3.11 13.33 -1.88
N ILE A 149 2.29 13.31 -0.81
CA ILE A 149 1.91 12.06 -0.13
C ILE A 149 1.18 11.11 -1.10
N LEU A 150 0.19 11.61 -1.84
CA LEU A 150 -0.56 10.79 -2.81
C LEU A 150 0.36 10.27 -3.94
N HIS A 151 1.27 11.11 -4.44
CA HIS A 151 2.27 10.69 -5.41
C HIS A 151 3.21 9.62 -4.81
N HIS A 152 3.68 9.83 -3.58
CA HIS A 152 4.54 8.88 -2.88
C HIS A 152 3.88 7.51 -2.72
N LEU A 153 2.59 7.45 -2.40
CA LEU A 153 1.87 6.18 -2.27
C LEU A 153 1.79 5.41 -3.59
N ILE A 154 1.59 6.11 -4.72
CA ILE A 154 1.60 5.49 -6.05
C ILE A 154 2.99 4.91 -6.34
N ASP A 155 4.03 5.71 -6.14
CA ASP A 155 5.43 5.33 -6.38
C ASP A 155 5.86 4.16 -5.47
N HIS A 156 5.55 4.22 -4.19
CA HIS A 156 5.83 3.19 -3.20
C HIS A 156 5.22 1.84 -3.59
N GLU A 157 3.93 1.81 -3.92
CA GLU A 157 3.26 0.59 -4.35
C GLU A 157 3.83 0.07 -5.68
N ALA A 158 4.14 0.95 -6.64
CA ALA A 158 4.75 0.57 -7.91
C ALA A 158 6.15 -0.03 -7.74
N GLN A 159 6.98 0.52 -6.84
CA GLN A 159 8.30 -0.01 -6.52
C GLN A 159 8.21 -1.41 -5.90
N HIS A 160 7.37 -1.59 -4.88
CA HIS A 160 7.19 -2.90 -4.25
C HIS A 160 6.56 -3.92 -5.19
N LYS A 161 5.62 -3.53 -6.04
CA LYS A 161 5.12 -4.39 -7.13
C LYS A 161 6.24 -4.86 -8.04
N GLY A 162 7.17 -3.96 -8.41
CA GLY A 162 8.36 -4.33 -9.19
C GLY A 162 9.24 -5.35 -8.49
N GLN A 163 9.47 -5.19 -7.18
CA GLN A 163 10.19 -6.17 -6.34
C GLN A 163 9.47 -7.53 -6.31
N ILE A 164 8.16 -7.53 -6.10
CA ILE A 164 7.32 -8.73 -6.09
C ILE A 164 7.44 -9.50 -7.43
N LEU A 165 7.33 -8.81 -8.55
CA LEU A 165 7.48 -9.42 -9.87
C LEU A 165 8.88 -10.01 -10.09
N MET A 166 9.93 -9.36 -9.57
CA MET A 166 11.29 -9.88 -9.61
C MET A 166 11.44 -11.12 -8.73
N LEU A 167 10.94 -11.09 -7.50
CA LEU A 167 10.97 -12.24 -6.59
C LEU A 167 10.24 -13.46 -7.18
N LYS A 168 9.08 -13.26 -7.81
CA LYS A 168 8.36 -14.33 -8.54
C LYS A 168 9.23 -14.97 -9.62
N ARG A 169 9.96 -14.16 -10.41
CA ARG A 169 10.87 -14.69 -11.46
C ARG A 169 12.01 -15.49 -10.83
N ILE A 170 12.64 -14.98 -9.79
CA ILE A 170 13.74 -15.69 -9.09
C ILE A 170 13.24 -17.02 -8.53
N MET A 171 12.08 -17.05 -7.89
CA MET A 171 11.52 -18.29 -7.33
C MET A 171 11.06 -19.30 -8.38
N ALA A 172 10.71 -18.85 -9.59
CA ALA A 172 10.35 -19.74 -10.70
C ALA A 172 11.58 -20.38 -11.37
N LEU A 173 12.80 -19.87 -11.15
CA LEU A 173 14.05 -20.39 -11.68
C LEU A 173 14.74 -21.38 -10.71
N ASN A 174 14.29 -21.45 -9.46
CA ASN A 174 14.79 -22.33 -8.38
C ASN A 174 13.77 -23.42 -8.05
#